data_bdbc1ed10633c6fd62de14b06bcb466c
#
_entry.id   bdbc1ed10633c6fd62de14b06bcb466c
#
_cell.length_a   1.000
_cell.length_b   1.000
_cell.length_c   1.000
_cell.angle_alpha   90.00
_cell.angle_beta   90.00
_cell.angle_gamma   90.00
#
_symmetry.space_group_name_H-M   'P 1'
#
loop_
_entity.id
_entity.type
_entity.pdbx_description
1 polymer ?
#
loop_
_entity_poly.entity_id
_entity_poly.type
_entity_poly.pdbx_seq_one_letter_code
_entity_poly.pdbx_strand_id
1 'polypeptide(L)'
;MNRAKMDLGAQVVPLQRVPPGYESDEELGAALIRGEPAAAHLVWKRYVPLVRRIVKRTLGPGYDVDDYAQDAFLRFFTMVPSLQEPKALRSFLMAVTTNVVRDALKYRWVRRIMQPLSTDVWEKAAPEGDPGEREALRRFYKILDRVSADDRTAYVLRFIEEMDLTEVADALGCSLATVKRRLAAIHKRVFKMVERDPALVEYLTTRNGRSPDA
;
A
#
# COMPACT_ATOMS: atom_id res chain seq x y z
N MET A 1 17.13 -52.19 -6.34
CA MET A 1 17.00 -50.88 -5.67
C MET A 1 16.67 -49.84 -6.73
N ASN A 2 15.41 -49.50 -6.86
CA ASN A 2 14.85 -48.73 -7.97
C ASN A 2 14.66 -47.29 -7.49
N ARG A 3 15.48 -46.37 -8.01
CA ARG A 3 15.31 -44.91 -7.78
C ARG A 3 14.26 -44.44 -8.79
N ALA A 4 13.04 -44.22 -8.33
CA ALA A 4 12.02 -43.51 -9.07
C ALA A 4 12.47 -42.06 -9.23
N LYS A 5 12.81 -41.63 -10.44
CA LYS A 5 12.92 -40.24 -10.86
C LYS A 5 11.51 -39.65 -10.81
N MET A 6 11.28 -38.72 -9.87
CA MET A 6 10.14 -37.84 -9.91
C MET A 6 10.37 -36.79 -11.01
N ASP A 7 9.72 -37.02 -12.13
CA ASP A 7 9.69 -36.10 -13.27
C ASP A 7 8.74 -34.94 -12.91
N LEU A 8 9.30 -33.88 -12.38
CA LEU A 8 8.59 -32.60 -12.20
C LEU A 8 8.54 -31.90 -13.57
N GLY A 9 7.65 -32.39 -14.43
CA GLY A 9 7.31 -31.75 -15.69
C GLY A 9 6.73 -30.35 -15.43
N ALA A 10 7.61 -29.37 -15.31
CA ALA A 10 7.20 -27.99 -15.42
C ALA A 10 6.66 -27.77 -16.84
N GLN A 11 5.34 -27.88 -17.01
CA GLN A 11 4.70 -27.44 -18.24
C GLN A 11 4.93 -25.94 -18.36
N VAL A 12 5.86 -25.58 -19.24
CA VAL A 12 5.99 -24.19 -19.70
C VAL A 12 4.74 -23.89 -20.52
N VAL A 13 3.75 -23.29 -19.88
CA VAL A 13 2.57 -22.76 -20.58
C VAL A 13 3.08 -21.61 -21.45
N PRO A 14 2.99 -21.69 -22.79
CA PRO A 14 3.40 -20.58 -23.64
C PRO A 14 2.59 -19.36 -23.26
N LEU A 15 3.26 -18.21 -23.10
CA LEU A 15 2.62 -16.90 -22.93
C LEU A 15 1.67 -16.67 -24.10
N GLN A 16 0.40 -17.04 -23.91
CA GLN A 16 -0.64 -16.74 -24.90
C GLN A 16 -0.66 -15.23 -25.10
N ARG A 17 -0.72 -14.80 -26.34
CA ARG A 17 -0.98 -13.40 -26.70
C ARG A 17 -2.14 -12.92 -25.85
N VAL A 18 -1.88 -11.91 -25.02
CA VAL A 18 -2.92 -11.26 -24.21
C VAL A 18 -4.04 -10.85 -25.17
N PRO A 19 -5.25 -11.41 -25.04
CA PRO A 19 -6.34 -10.99 -25.92
C PRO A 19 -6.61 -9.49 -25.73
N PRO A 20 -6.95 -8.75 -26.79
CA PRO A 20 -7.34 -7.36 -26.64
C PRO A 20 -8.59 -7.27 -25.77
N GLY A 21 -8.49 -6.58 -24.63
CA GLY A 21 -9.58 -5.87 -24.05
C GLY A 21 -10.46 -6.54 -23.04
N TYR A 22 -10.00 -6.56 -21.78
CA TYR A 22 -10.95 -6.28 -20.70
C TYR A 22 -10.91 -4.77 -20.48
N GLU A 23 -11.92 -4.03 -20.94
CA GLU A 23 -11.94 -2.58 -20.89
C GLU A 23 -12.28 -2.08 -19.48
N SER A 24 -13.15 -2.82 -18.77
CA SER A 24 -13.58 -2.48 -17.41
C SER A 24 -13.00 -3.41 -16.33
N ASP A 25 -13.02 -2.94 -15.09
CA ASP A 25 -12.69 -3.75 -13.93
C ASP A 25 -13.70 -4.87 -13.69
N GLU A 26 -14.95 -4.67 -14.09
CA GLU A 26 -16.00 -5.67 -13.97
C GLU A 26 -15.75 -6.85 -14.93
N GLU A 27 -15.41 -6.58 -16.18
CA GLU A 27 -15.05 -7.62 -17.16
C GLU A 27 -13.83 -8.38 -16.70
N LEU A 28 -12.81 -7.66 -16.22
CA LEU A 28 -11.58 -8.23 -15.72
C LEU A 28 -11.82 -9.09 -14.46
N GLY A 29 -12.68 -8.63 -13.56
CA GLY A 29 -13.10 -9.37 -12.38
C GLY A 29 -13.87 -10.64 -12.72
N ALA A 30 -14.80 -10.57 -13.69
CA ALA A 30 -15.53 -11.73 -14.17
C ALA A 30 -14.60 -12.78 -14.81
N ALA A 31 -13.65 -12.36 -15.63
CA ALA A 31 -12.66 -13.26 -16.24
C ALA A 31 -11.75 -13.90 -15.17
N LEU A 32 -11.36 -13.13 -14.15
CA LEU A 32 -10.56 -13.64 -13.05
C LEU A 32 -11.31 -14.71 -12.23
N ILE A 33 -12.61 -14.49 -11.96
CA ILE A 33 -13.46 -15.47 -11.26
C ILE A 33 -13.61 -16.77 -12.09
N ARG A 34 -13.66 -16.66 -13.44
CA ARG A 34 -13.65 -17.83 -14.32
C ARG A 34 -12.32 -18.56 -14.40
N GLY A 35 -11.26 -18.02 -13.77
CA GLY A 35 -9.93 -18.62 -13.77
C GLY A 35 -9.15 -18.41 -15.07
N GLU A 36 -9.45 -17.36 -15.85
CA GLU A 36 -8.74 -17.06 -17.10
C GLU A 36 -7.31 -16.58 -16.81
N PRO A 37 -6.25 -17.30 -17.25
CA PRO A 37 -4.87 -16.92 -16.92
C PRO A 37 -4.46 -15.52 -17.38
N ALA A 38 -4.99 -15.06 -18.53
CA ALA A 38 -4.74 -13.73 -19.06
C ALA A 38 -5.28 -12.63 -18.13
N ALA A 39 -6.38 -12.87 -17.42
CA ALA A 39 -6.97 -11.92 -16.49
C ALA A 39 -6.03 -11.62 -15.30
N ALA A 40 -5.39 -12.64 -14.75
CA ALA A 40 -4.44 -12.46 -13.65
C ALA A 40 -3.25 -11.56 -14.05
N HIS A 41 -2.70 -11.77 -15.25
CA HIS A 41 -1.62 -10.92 -15.78
C HIS A 41 -2.07 -9.47 -15.97
N LEU A 42 -3.28 -9.26 -16.48
CA LEU A 42 -3.82 -7.91 -16.70
C LEU A 42 -4.14 -7.20 -15.39
N VAL A 43 -4.67 -7.90 -14.38
CA VAL A 43 -4.85 -7.35 -13.02
C VAL A 43 -3.50 -6.90 -12.46
N TRP A 44 -2.48 -7.76 -12.53
CA TRP A 44 -1.13 -7.39 -12.11
C TRP A 44 -0.66 -6.12 -12.83
N LYS A 45 -0.66 -6.11 -14.15
CA LYS A 45 -0.18 -4.99 -14.97
C LYS A 45 -0.93 -3.68 -14.67
N ARG A 46 -2.26 -3.75 -14.48
CA ARG A 46 -3.12 -2.58 -14.21
C ARG A 46 -2.89 -2.00 -12.82
N TYR A 47 -2.73 -2.87 -11.82
CA TYR A 47 -2.78 -2.46 -10.42
C TYR A 47 -1.43 -2.42 -9.69
N VAL A 48 -0.37 -3.02 -10.23
CA VAL A 48 0.94 -3.02 -9.55
C VAL A 48 1.45 -1.61 -9.24
N PRO A 49 1.28 -0.58 -10.10
CA PRO A 49 1.72 0.77 -9.75
C PRO A 49 0.96 1.36 -8.56
N LEU A 50 -0.36 1.10 -8.48
CA LEU A 50 -1.20 1.56 -7.38
C LEU A 50 -0.84 0.84 -6.07
N VAL A 51 -0.73 -0.49 -6.11
CA VAL A 51 -0.37 -1.30 -4.94
C VAL A 51 1.00 -0.88 -4.39
N ARG A 52 2.03 -0.78 -5.25
CA ARG A 52 3.38 -0.31 -4.86
C ARG A 52 3.33 1.09 -4.24
N ARG A 53 2.55 2.00 -4.79
CA ARG A 53 2.39 3.35 -4.28
C ARG A 53 1.77 3.36 -2.89
N ILE A 54 0.68 2.60 -2.66
CA ILE A 54 0.03 2.46 -1.35
C ILE A 54 1.00 1.84 -0.33
N VAL A 55 1.68 0.74 -0.71
CA VAL A 55 2.68 0.08 0.14
C VAL A 55 3.77 1.09 0.53
N LYS A 56 4.41 1.75 -0.46
CA LYS A 56 5.49 2.71 -0.24
C LYS A 56 5.07 3.86 0.67
N ARG A 57 3.90 4.46 0.41
CA ARG A 57 3.42 5.62 1.16
C ARG A 57 2.91 5.25 2.55
N THR A 58 2.38 4.03 2.72
CA THR A 58 1.91 3.58 4.04
C THR A 58 3.06 3.09 4.90
N LEU A 59 3.95 2.27 4.39
CA LEU A 59 5.06 1.72 5.17
C LEU A 59 6.19 2.73 5.38
N GLY A 60 6.45 3.56 4.37
CA GLY A 60 7.57 4.50 4.40
C GLY A 60 8.92 3.86 4.09
N PRO A 61 10.02 4.61 4.28
CA PRO A 61 11.37 4.11 4.03
C PRO A 61 11.75 2.92 4.92
N GLY A 62 12.61 2.05 4.40
CA GLY A 62 13.15 0.90 5.13
C GLY A 62 12.32 -0.38 5.04
N TYR A 63 11.32 -0.39 4.18
CA TYR A 63 10.61 -1.61 3.78
C TYR A 63 10.89 -1.94 2.32
N ASP A 64 10.99 -3.21 2.00
CA ASP A 64 11.03 -3.67 0.61
C ASP A 64 9.63 -3.59 0.01
N VAL A 65 9.41 -2.54 -0.80
CA VAL A 65 8.11 -2.27 -1.40
C VAL A 65 7.67 -3.39 -2.34
N ASP A 66 8.63 -4.01 -3.02
CA ASP A 66 8.35 -5.05 -4.00
C ASP A 66 7.93 -6.35 -3.32
N ASP A 67 8.57 -6.72 -2.22
CA ASP A 67 8.19 -7.89 -1.42
C ASP A 67 6.76 -7.76 -0.88
N TYR A 68 6.39 -6.60 -0.32
CA TYR A 68 5.03 -6.38 0.18
C TYR A 68 3.98 -6.25 -0.92
N ALA A 69 4.33 -5.67 -2.06
CA ALA A 69 3.44 -5.65 -3.21
C ALA A 69 3.21 -7.07 -3.76
N GLN A 70 4.25 -7.87 -3.85
CA GLN A 70 4.14 -9.27 -4.24
C GLN A 70 3.29 -10.08 -3.26
N ASP A 71 3.48 -9.92 -1.94
CA ASP A 71 2.65 -10.56 -0.91
C ASP A 71 1.18 -10.17 -1.05
N ALA A 72 0.89 -8.88 -1.33
CA ALA A 72 -0.47 -8.42 -1.56
C ALA A 72 -1.12 -9.12 -2.76
N PHE A 73 -0.41 -9.26 -3.87
CA PHE A 73 -0.95 -9.97 -5.05
C PHE A 73 -1.06 -11.47 -4.83
N LEU A 74 -0.11 -12.12 -4.15
CA LEU A 74 -0.21 -13.53 -3.80
C LEU A 74 -1.45 -13.81 -2.94
N ARG A 75 -1.67 -13.02 -1.90
CA ARG A 75 -2.87 -13.13 -1.07
C ARG A 75 -4.13 -12.82 -1.88
N PHE A 76 -4.12 -11.78 -2.70
CA PHE A 76 -5.24 -11.43 -3.55
C PHE A 76 -5.63 -12.59 -4.48
N PHE A 77 -4.71 -13.16 -5.25
CA PHE A 77 -5.00 -14.26 -6.16
C PHE A 77 -5.45 -15.54 -5.42
N THR A 78 -4.90 -15.80 -4.24
CA THR A 78 -5.36 -16.91 -3.38
C THR A 78 -6.81 -16.69 -2.91
N MET A 79 -7.21 -15.44 -2.70
CA MET A 79 -8.55 -15.07 -2.21
C MET A 79 -9.58 -14.80 -3.33
N VAL A 80 -9.17 -14.77 -4.59
CA VAL A 80 -10.08 -14.57 -5.74
C VAL A 80 -11.33 -15.45 -5.69
N PRO A 81 -11.27 -16.74 -5.29
CA PRO A 81 -12.48 -17.56 -5.16
C PRO A 81 -13.55 -17.00 -4.20
N SER A 82 -13.18 -16.07 -3.32
CA SER A 82 -14.10 -15.38 -2.41
C SER A 82 -14.67 -14.08 -2.98
N LEU A 83 -14.20 -13.63 -4.14
CA LEU A 83 -14.72 -12.44 -4.82
C LEU A 83 -16.10 -12.75 -5.40
N GLN A 84 -17.15 -12.26 -4.74
CA GLN A 84 -18.54 -12.55 -5.13
C GLN A 84 -19.00 -11.70 -6.30
N GLU A 85 -18.57 -10.43 -6.36
CA GLU A 85 -19.02 -9.48 -7.38
C GLU A 85 -17.84 -9.00 -8.23
N PRO A 86 -17.87 -9.20 -9.55
CA PRO A 86 -16.80 -8.77 -10.46
C PRO A 86 -16.44 -7.29 -10.35
N LYS A 87 -17.45 -6.41 -10.18
CA LYS A 87 -17.26 -4.96 -10.02
C LYS A 87 -16.48 -4.57 -8.76
N ALA A 88 -16.41 -5.47 -7.77
CA ALA A 88 -15.68 -5.25 -6.53
C ALA A 88 -14.16 -5.55 -6.65
N LEU A 89 -13.65 -5.88 -7.85
CA LEU A 89 -12.26 -6.25 -8.08
C LEU A 89 -11.27 -5.27 -7.42
N ARG A 90 -11.42 -3.98 -7.71
CA ARG A 90 -10.52 -2.93 -7.20
C ARG A 90 -10.61 -2.81 -5.69
N SER A 91 -11.80 -2.69 -5.12
CA SER A 91 -11.99 -2.56 -3.67
C SER A 91 -11.49 -3.80 -2.92
N PHE A 92 -11.69 -5.00 -3.47
CA PHE A 92 -11.18 -6.24 -2.92
C PHE A 92 -9.64 -6.28 -2.89
N LEU A 93 -8.97 -5.91 -4.00
CA LEU A 93 -7.50 -5.81 -4.02
C LEU A 93 -6.99 -4.75 -3.04
N MET A 94 -7.69 -3.61 -2.91
CA MET A 94 -7.31 -2.57 -1.95
C MET A 94 -7.46 -3.06 -0.50
N ALA A 95 -8.51 -3.80 -0.18
CA ALA A 95 -8.70 -4.39 1.14
C ALA A 95 -7.57 -5.38 1.49
N VAL A 96 -7.19 -6.25 0.54
CA VAL A 96 -6.06 -7.18 0.72
C VAL A 96 -4.74 -6.41 0.91
N THR A 97 -4.46 -5.43 0.05
CA THR A 97 -3.25 -4.59 0.16
C THR A 97 -3.20 -3.87 1.51
N THR A 98 -4.31 -3.31 1.94
CA THR A 98 -4.45 -2.63 3.23
C THR A 98 -4.15 -3.56 4.41
N ASN A 99 -4.63 -4.79 4.36
CA ASN A 99 -4.33 -5.78 5.39
C ASN A 99 -2.83 -6.12 5.43
N VAL A 100 -2.18 -6.31 4.28
CA VAL A 100 -0.73 -6.56 4.21
C VAL A 100 0.07 -5.44 4.86
N VAL A 101 -0.21 -4.19 4.52
CA VAL A 101 0.54 -3.06 5.10
C VAL A 101 0.26 -2.89 6.60
N ARG A 102 -0.96 -3.14 7.06
CA ARG A 102 -1.32 -3.10 8.49
C ARG A 102 -0.60 -4.18 9.29
N ASP A 103 -0.50 -5.39 8.75
CA ASP A 103 0.24 -6.50 9.38
C ASP A 103 1.73 -6.15 9.48
N ALA A 104 2.33 -5.62 8.41
CA ALA A 104 3.72 -5.17 8.40
C ALA A 104 4.00 -4.09 9.46
N LEU A 105 3.11 -3.10 9.58
CA LEU A 105 3.22 -2.05 10.59
C LEU A 105 3.11 -2.60 12.01
N LYS A 106 2.16 -3.51 12.28
CA LYS A 106 2.00 -4.17 13.58
C LYS A 106 3.22 -5.00 13.94
N TYR A 107 3.74 -5.79 12.98
CA TYR A 107 4.94 -6.60 13.19
C TYR A 107 6.16 -5.73 13.55
N ARG A 108 6.39 -4.63 12.82
CA ARG A 108 7.47 -3.69 13.12
C ARG A 108 7.31 -3.05 14.50
N TRP A 109 6.09 -2.69 14.90
CA TRP A 109 5.83 -2.13 16.23
C TRP A 109 6.23 -3.11 17.33
N VAL A 110 5.83 -4.38 17.23
CA VAL A 110 6.22 -5.45 18.17
C VAL A 110 7.74 -5.63 18.19
N ARG A 111 8.37 -5.70 17.01
CA ARG A 111 9.82 -5.85 16.90
C ARG A 111 10.59 -4.67 17.51
N ARG A 112 10.09 -3.44 17.35
CA ARG A 112 10.71 -2.24 17.93
C ARG A 112 10.68 -2.24 19.47
N ILE A 113 9.64 -2.82 20.07
CA ILE A 113 9.57 -3.00 21.53
C ILE A 113 10.60 -4.03 22.02
N MET A 114 10.81 -5.10 21.23
CA MET A 114 11.71 -6.19 21.58
C MET A 114 13.17 -5.92 21.22
N GLN A 115 13.43 -5.12 20.18
CA GLN A 115 14.77 -4.76 19.71
C GLN A 115 14.76 -3.29 19.28
N PRO A 116 15.41 -2.37 20.02
CA PRO A 116 15.60 -1.00 19.57
C PRO A 116 16.37 -1.00 18.24
N LEU A 117 15.70 -0.56 17.17
CA LEU A 117 16.30 -0.51 15.85
C LEU A 117 17.35 0.61 15.80
N SER A 118 18.51 0.28 15.25
CA SER A 118 19.53 1.26 14.88
C SER A 118 18.96 2.30 13.90
N THR A 119 19.41 3.52 14.01
CA THR A 119 19.04 4.71 13.19
C THR A 119 19.30 4.52 11.68
N ASP A 120 20.02 3.47 11.33
CA ASP A 120 20.63 3.16 10.03
C ASP A 120 19.65 2.80 8.91
N VAL A 121 18.40 2.40 9.27
CA VAL A 121 17.38 1.96 8.28
C VAL A 121 16.87 3.14 7.43
N TRP A 122 16.91 4.35 7.98
CA TRP A 122 16.48 5.56 7.29
C TRP A 122 17.52 6.10 6.31
N GLU A 123 18.80 5.94 6.62
CA GLU A 123 19.89 6.44 5.78
C GLU A 123 20.03 5.65 4.47
N LYS A 124 19.77 4.33 4.54
CA LYS A 124 19.86 3.44 3.37
C LYS A 124 18.65 3.53 2.42
N ALA A 125 17.51 4.02 2.90
CA ALA A 125 16.23 4.02 2.15
C ALA A 125 15.76 5.43 1.80
N ALA A 126 16.58 6.47 2.00
CA ALA A 126 16.20 7.83 1.68
C ALA A 126 16.00 7.99 0.16
N PRO A 127 14.87 8.57 -0.29
CA PRO A 127 14.68 8.86 -1.71
C PRO A 127 15.81 9.77 -2.22
N GLU A 128 16.20 9.58 -3.48
CA GLU A 128 17.04 10.56 -4.16
C GLU A 128 16.26 11.89 -4.26
N GLY A 129 16.85 13.00 -3.84
CA GLY A 129 16.18 14.30 -3.87
C GLY A 129 16.87 15.34 -2.99
N ASP A 130 16.24 16.50 -2.87
CA ASP A 130 16.70 17.60 -2.03
C ASP A 130 16.86 17.16 -0.57
N PRO A 131 18.01 17.49 0.09
CA PRO A 131 18.23 17.12 1.49
C PRO A 131 17.14 17.60 2.45
N GLY A 132 16.56 18.79 2.21
CA GLY A 132 15.46 19.33 3.00
C GLY A 132 14.17 18.51 2.85
N GLU A 133 13.86 18.07 1.63
CA GLU A 133 12.71 17.20 1.37
C GLU A 133 12.87 15.84 2.07
N ARG A 134 14.07 15.26 2.01
CA ARG A 134 14.37 13.99 2.67
C ARG A 134 14.22 14.08 4.19
N GLU A 135 14.73 15.15 4.79
CA GLU A 135 14.60 15.37 6.25
C GLU A 135 13.15 15.62 6.65
N ALA A 136 12.39 16.43 5.89
CA ALA A 136 10.96 16.64 6.14
C ALA A 136 10.17 15.34 6.04
N LEU A 137 10.42 14.53 5.02
CA LEU A 137 9.80 13.23 4.86
C LEU A 137 10.13 12.28 6.03
N ARG A 138 11.40 12.23 6.44
CA ARG A 138 11.86 11.44 7.59
C ARG A 138 11.12 11.84 8.87
N ARG A 139 10.99 13.13 9.14
CA ARG A 139 10.26 13.67 10.30
C ARG A 139 8.78 13.33 10.24
N PHE A 140 8.17 13.47 9.08
CA PHE A 140 6.76 13.12 8.88
C PHE A 140 6.50 11.62 9.16
N TYR A 141 7.35 10.72 8.66
CA TYR A 141 7.20 9.29 8.98
C TYR A 141 7.44 8.98 10.46
N LYS A 142 8.33 9.71 11.15
CA LYS A 142 8.47 9.60 12.62
C LYS A 142 7.18 10.00 13.36
N ILE A 143 6.43 10.96 12.82
CA ILE A 143 5.11 11.31 13.35
C ILE A 143 4.12 10.17 13.08
N LEU A 144 4.08 9.62 11.87
CA LEU A 144 3.21 8.50 11.54
C LEU A 144 3.54 7.22 12.32
N ASP A 145 4.77 7.05 12.76
CA ASP A 145 5.19 5.93 13.63
C ASP A 145 4.62 6.00 15.06
N ARG A 146 4.04 7.14 15.45
CA ARG A 146 3.40 7.37 16.77
C ARG A 146 1.90 7.14 16.77
N VAL A 147 1.33 6.75 15.64
CA VAL A 147 -0.09 6.45 15.51
C VAL A 147 -0.29 4.96 15.24
N SER A 148 -1.50 4.45 15.47
CA SER A 148 -1.79 3.04 15.24
C SER A 148 -1.66 2.68 13.74
N ALA A 149 -1.41 1.39 13.44
CA ALA A 149 -1.34 0.91 12.07
C ALA A 149 -2.63 1.23 11.29
N ASP A 150 -3.78 1.08 11.92
CA ASP A 150 -5.08 1.37 11.33
C ASP A 150 -5.27 2.85 11.03
N ASP A 151 -4.88 3.73 11.97
CA ASP A 151 -5.00 5.18 11.80
C ASP A 151 -4.02 5.69 10.75
N ARG A 152 -2.78 5.19 10.76
CA ARG A 152 -1.78 5.50 9.74
C ARG A 152 -2.25 5.12 8.35
N THR A 153 -2.80 3.91 8.20
CA THR A 153 -3.33 3.44 6.93
C THR A 153 -4.51 4.31 6.46
N ALA A 154 -5.48 4.58 7.35
CA ALA A 154 -6.60 5.46 7.03
C ALA A 154 -6.14 6.86 6.59
N TYR A 155 -5.15 7.42 7.29
CA TYR A 155 -4.59 8.73 6.99
C TYR A 155 -3.94 8.77 5.60
N VAL A 156 -3.10 7.78 5.29
CA VAL A 156 -2.42 7.70 4.00
C VAL A 156 -3.43 7.51 2.86
N LEU A 157 -4.38 6.60 2.98
CA LEU A 157 -5.40 6.38 1.94
C LEU A 157 -6.21 7.65 1.67
N ARG A 158 -6.62 8.38 2.71
CA ARG A 158 -7.47 9.57 2.55
C ARG A 158 -6.70 10.81 2.13
N PHE A 159 -5.58 11.13 2.78
CA PHE A 159 -4.91 12.43 2.64
C PHE A 159 -3.69 12.40 1.72
N ILE A 160 -3.15 11.24 1.41
CA ILE A 160 -1.98 11.09 0.54
C ILE A 160 -2.35 10.41 -0.79
N GLU A 161 -3.26 9.43 -0.77
CA GLU A 161 -3.79 8.77 -1.96
C GLU A 161 -5.10 9.39 -2.47
N GLU A 162 -5.67 10.33 -1.71
CA GLU A 162 -6.88 11.10 -2.04
C GLU A 162 -8.14 10.22 -2.29
N MET A 163 -8.13 8.98 -1.77
CA MET A 163 -9.27 8.08 -1.88
C MET A 163 -10.51 8.70 -1.21
N ASP A 164 -11.68 8.45 -1.77
CA ASP A 164 -12.92 8.88 -1.14
C ASP A 164 -13.22 8.11 0.16
N LEU A 165 -14.17 8.62 0.96
CA LEU A 165 -14.45 8.03 2.27
C LEU A 165 -15.05 6.62 2.17
N THR A 166 -15.75 6.32 1.08
CA THR A 166 -16.35 5.00 0.82
C THR A 166 -15.26 4.02 0.44
N GLU A 167 -14.37 4.41 -0.48
CA GLU A 167 -13.20 3.60 -0.84
C GLU A 167 -12.32 3.28 0.37
N VAL A 168 -12.10 4.26 1.25
CA VAL A 168 -11.33 4.04 2.51
C VAL A 168 -12.09 3.09 3.45
N ALA A 169 -13.42 3.20 3.55
CA ALA A 169 -14.23 2.31 4.37
C ALA A 169 -14.15 0.86 3.88
N ASP A 170 -14.29 0.65 2.58
CA ASP A 170 -14.18 -0.65 1.93
C ASP A 170 -12.77 -1.25 2.11
N ALA A 171 -11.72 -0.45 1.87
CA ALA A 171 -10.34 -0.87 2.03
C ALA A 171 -9.99 -1.24 3.48
N LEU A 172 -10.58 -0.58 4.48
CA LEU A 172 -10.37 -0.86 5.90
C LEU A 172 -11.32 -1.91 6.47
N GLY A 173 -12.34 -2.34 5.72
CA GLY A 173 -13.36 -3.27 6.17
C GLY A 173 -14.19 -2.73 7.34
N CYS A 174 -14.53 -1.44 7.33
CA CYS A 174 -15.31 -0.82 8.41
C CYS A 174 -16.36 0.17 7.88
N SER A 175 -17.29 0.60 8.74
CA SER A 175 -18.35 1.51 8.33
C SER A 175 -17.82 2.92 8.00
N LEU A 176 -18.52 3.61 7.09
CA LEU A 176 -18.23 5.01 6.74
C LEU A 176 -18.22 5.94 7.98
N ALA A 177 -19.12 5.70 8.94
CA ALA A 177 -19.16 6.44 10.20
C ALA A 177 -17.87 6.23 11.03
N THR A 178 -17.36 5.00 11.05
CA THR A 178 -16.09 4.66 11.71
C THR A 178 -14.91 5.37 11.04
N VAL A 179 -14.86 5.38 9.69
CA VAL A 179 -13.82 6.10 8.93
C VAL A 179 -13.87 7.59 9.23
N LYS A 180 -15.03 8.23 9.15
CA LYS A 180 -15.18 9.66 9.43
C LYS A 180 -14.66 10.04 10.82
N ARG A 181 -15.08 9.29 11.85
CA ARG A 181 -14.63 9.51 13.23
C ARG A 181 -13.12 9.31 13.39
N ARG A 182 -12.57 8.23 12.81
CA ARG A 182 -11.14 7.92 12.85
C ARG A 182 -10.32 8.99 12.16
N LEU A 183 -10.71 9.41 10.95
CA LEU A 183 -10.01 10.44 10.19
C LEU A 183 -10.03 11.79 10.89
N ALA A 184 -11.15 12.20 11.49
CA ALA A 184 -11.21 13.45 12.26
C ALA A 184 -10.25 13.43 13.46
N ALA A 185 -10.20 12.33 14.19
CA ALA A 185 -9.30 12.18 15.33
C ALA A 185 -7.82 12.16 14.93
N ILE A 186 -7.47 11.37 13.88
CA ILE A 186 -6.08 11.23 13.45
C ILE A 186 -5.56 12.50 12.78
N HIS A 187 -6.38 13.18 11.97
CA HIS A 187 -5.99 14.43 11.34
C HIS A 187 -5.59 15.47 12.37
N LYS A 188 -6.43 15.70 13.39
CA LYS A 188 -6.14 16.61 14.50
C LYS A 188 -4.84 16.23 15.23
N ARG A 189 -4.62 14.92 15.45
CA ARG A 189 -3.43 14.42 16.14
C ARG A 189 -2.16 14.64 15.33
N VAL A 190 -2.18 14.27 14.04
CA VAL A 190 -1.03 14.44 13.12
C VAL A 190 -0.72 15.93 12.96
N PHE A 191 -1.74 16.76 12.71
CA PHE A 191 -1.57 18.20 12.56
C PHE A 191 -0.88 18.81 13.79
N LYS A 192 -1.35 18.50 15.00
CA LYS A 192 -0.74 18.97 16.25
C LYS A 192 0.71 18.51 16.43
N MET A 193 1.07 17.31 15.91
CA MET A 193 2.46 16.85 15.96
C MET A 193 3.34 17.55 14.93
N VAL A 194 2.81 17.85 13.74
CA VAL A 194 3.51 18.64 12.71
C VAL A 194 3.76 20.07 13.19
N GLU A 195 2.77 20.74 13.79
CA GLU A 195 2.94 22.09 14.35
C GLU A 195 4.01 22.19 15.45
N ARG A 196 4.28 21.09 16.14
CA ARG A 196 5.30 21.01 17.18
C ARG A 196 6.69 20.65 16.69
N ASP A 197 6.85 20.41 15.39
CA ASP A 197 8.16 20.17 14.75
C ASP A 197 8.58 21.40 13.95
N PRO A 198 9.47 22.27 14.48
CA PRO A 198 9.85 23.51 13.82
C PRO A 198 10.42 23.32 12.42
N ALA A 199 11.18 22.25 12.20
CA ALA A 199 11.79 21.97 10.89
C ALA A 199 10.74 21.58 9.84
N LEU A 200 9.66 20.86 10.24
CA LEU A 200 8.54 20.60 9.35
C LEU A 200 7.74 21.86 9.03
N VAL A 201 7.49 22.69 10.04
CA VAL A 201 6.79 23.96 9.85
C VAL A 201 7.58 24.88 8.91
N GLU A 202 8.88 25.04 9.12
CA GLU A 202 9.76 25.82 8.26
C GLU A 202 9.76 25.31 6.82
N TYR A 203 9.93 23.99 6.63
CA TYR A 203 9.90 23.37 5.29
C TYR A 203 8.58 23.62 4.56
N LEU A 204 7.44 23.42 5.24
CA LEU A 204 6.11 23.62 4.66
C LEU A 204 5.84 25.09 4.33
N THR A 205 6.29 26.02 5.16
CA THR A 205 6.14 27.47 4.95
C THR A 205 6.98 27.93 3.75
N THR A 206 8.22 27.47 3.65
CA THR A 206 9.12 27.83 2.53
C THR A 206 8.60 27.28 1.20
N ARG A 207 8.02 26.07 1.19
CA ARG A 207 7.48 25.47 -0.02
C ARG A 207 6.15 26.09 -0.45
N ASN A 208 5.27 26.43 0.49
CA ASN A 208 4.01 27.14 0.18
C ASN A 208 4.24 28.59 -0.28
N GLY A 209 5.37 29.20 0.07
CA GLY A 209 5.79 30.52 -0.41
C GLY A 209 6.46 30.50 -1.79
N ARG A 210 6.85 29.35 -2.30
CA ARG A 210 7.28 29.16 -3.69
C ARG A 210 6.07 28.82 -4.54
N SER A 211 5.44 29.83 -5.14
CA SER A 211 4.48 29.65 -6.24
C SER A 211 5.14 28.88 -7.38
N PRO A 212 4.43 28.00 -8.08
CA PRO A 212 5.00 27.22 -9.20
C PRO A 212 5.26 28.04 -10.49
N ASP A 213 5.23 29.38 -10.41
CA ASP A 213 5.51 30.28 -11.52
C ASP A 213 6.69 31.19 -11.18
N ALA A 214 7.90 30.71 -11.42
CA ALA A 214 9.10 31.50 -11.65
C ALA A 214 10.05 30.74 -12.59
#